data_0281f1426cf260b756c54294051f55d9
#
_entry.id   0281f1426cf260b756c54294051f55d9
#
_cell.length_a   1.000
_cell.length_b   1.000
_cell.length_c   1.000
_cell.angle_alpha   90.00
_cell.angle_beta   90.00
_cell.angle_gamma   90.00
#
_symmetry.space_group_name_H-M   'P 1'
#
loop_
_entity.id
_entity.type
_entity.pdbx_description
1 polymer ?
#
loop_
_entity_poly.entity_id
_entity_poly.type
_entity_poly.pdbx_seq_one_letter_code
_entity_poly.pdbx_strand_id
1 'polypeptide(L)'
;MDDALMTEDQIQPDNRDDWREVRNYVDAVNGAIAELQTLPLSNRLLRKTHEILMRGVRGENKQPGEFRISQNWIGGSSLMDAVFIPPHPDGVPALMSDLEKFWHDESITVPHLIRLAISHYQFETIHPFLDGNGRIGRLLVPLYLVSNGLLAKPSLYLSDFFERNRASY
;
A
#
# COMPACT_ATOMS: atom_id res chain seq x y z
N MET A 1 17.12 10.69 -9.77
CA MET A 1 17.54 9.77 -8.70
C MET A 1 18.34 10.47 -7.61
N ASP A 2 19.01 11.56 -7.94
CA ASP A 2 19.82 12.33 -6.98
C ASP A 2 18.97 13.15 -5.99
N ASP A 3 17.76 13.57 -6.38
CA ASP A 3 16.88 14.40 -5.54
C ASP A 3 16.41 13.71 -4.25
N ALA A 4 16.33 12.37 -4.22
CA ALA A 4 15.93 11.63 -3.02
C ALA A 4 16.96 11.69 -1.89
N LEU A 5 18.22 12.07 -2.19
CA LEU A 5 19.29 12.24 -1.22
C LEU A 5 19.47 13.68 -0.75
N MET A 6 18.75 14.63 -1.36
CA MET A 6 18.78 16.05 -0.99
C MET A 6 17.89 16.32 0.23
N THR A 7 18.16 17.43 0.91
CA THR A 7 17.27 17.97 1.95
C THR A 7 16.18 18.82 1.32
N GLU A 8 15.04 18.98 2.00
CA GLU A 8 13.86 19.67 1.45
C GLU A 8 14.14 21.12 0.99
N ASP A 9 15.04 21.80 1.68
CA ASP A 9 15.47 23.17 1.36
C ASP A 9 16.30 23.27 0.05
N GLN A 10 16.86 22.16 -0.40
CA GLN A 10 17.61 22.05 -1.67
C GLN A 10 16.70 21.72 -2.86
N ILE A 11 15.43 21.36 -2.61
CA ILE A 11 14.47 21.00 -3.64
C ILE A 11 13.72 22.24 -4.13
N GLN A 12 13.55 22.35 -5.44
CA GLN A 12 12.74 23.40 -6.04
C GLN A 12 11.29 23.35 -5.52
N PRO A 13 10.65 24.51 -5.24
CA PRO A 13 9.30 24.54 -4.65
C PRO A 13 8.28 23.67 -5.37
N ASP A 14 8.30 23.64 -6.69
CA ASP A 14 7.36 22.89 -7.53
C ASP A 14 7.52 21.36 -7.41
N ASN A 15 8.68 20.88 -6.96
CA ASN A 15 9.01 19.46 -6.84
C ASN A 15 8.96 18.96 -5.37
N ARG A 16 8.64 19.81 -4.41
CA ARG A 16 8.67 19.46 -2.98
C ARG A 16 7.65 18.39 -2.61
N ASP A 17 6.47 18.44 -3.17
CA ASP A 17 5.42 17.46 -2.88
C ASP A 17 5.81 16.07 -3.41
N ASP A 18 6.34 15.99 -4.63
CA ASP A 18 6.84 14.74 -5.20
C ASP A 18 8.03 14.20 -4.38
N TRP A 19 8.93 15.09 -3.96
CA TRP A 19 10.06 14.71 -3.10
C TRP A 19 9.59 14.16 -1.75
N ARG A 20 8.60 14.81 -1.10
CA ARG A 20 8.00 14.33 0.15
C ARG A 20 7.34 12.98 -0.03
N GLU A 21 6.61 12.76 -1.12
CA GLU A 21 6.00 11.47 -1.42
C GLU A 21 7.05 10.35 -1.52
N VAL A 22 8.16 10.61 -2.22
CA VAL A 22 9.27 9.64 -2.33
C VAL A 22 9.93 9.41 -0.96
N ARG A 23 10.16 10.45 -0.18
CA ARG A 23 10.74 10.35 1.16
C ARG A 23 9.86 9.54 2.09
N ASN A 24 8.56 9.86 2.12
CA ASN A 24 7.58 9.12 2.91
C ASN A 24 7.52 7.64 2.51
N TYR A 25 7.62 7.35 1.21
CA TYR A 25 7.66 5.97 0.73
C TYR A 25 8.89 5.22 1.28
N VAL A 26 10.07 5.83 1.24
CA VAL A 26 11.30 5.24 1.81
C VAL A 26 11.17 5.02 3.31
N ASP A 27 10.68 6.02 4.04
CA ASP A 27 10.47 5.93 5.49
C ASP A 27 9.42 4.86 5.85
N ALA A 28 8.33 4.78 5.10
CA ALA A 28 7.28 3.77 5.27
C ALA A 28 7.80 2.35 5.05
N VAL A 29 8.58 2.12 3.98
CA VAL A 29 9.20 0.81 3.70
C VAL A 29 10.16 0.42 4.82
N ASN A 30 11.09 1.31 5.17
CA ASN A 30 12.11 1.02 6.17
C ASN A 30 11.48 0.77 7.55
N GLY A 31 10.49 1.58 7.93
CA GLY A 31 9.75 1.41 9.17
C GLY A 31 8.99 0.08 9.22
N ALA A 32 8.28 -0.26 8.13
CA ALA A 32 7.54 -1.52 8.07
C ALA A 32 8.46 -2.74 8.15
N ILE A 33 9.61 -2.72 7.48
CA ILE A 33 10.58 -3.82 7.53
C ILE A 33 11.21 -3.96 8.91
N ALA A 34 11.53 -2.84 9.57
CA ALA A 34 12.03 -2.90 10.93
C ALA A 34 11.00 -3.54 11.87
N GLU A 35 9.71 -3.25 11.71
CA GLU A 35 8.64 -3.86 12.51
C GLU A 35 8.42 -5.34 12.19
N LEU A 36 8.60 -5.78 10.94
CA LEU A 36 8.53 -7.19 10.57
C LEU A 36 9.56 -8.08 11.26
N GLN A 37 10.60 -7.52 11.89
CA GLN A 37 11.54 -8.29 12.71
C GLN A 37 10.90 -8.80 14.02
N THR A 38 9.83 -8.16 14.48
CA THR A 38 9.19 -8.46 15.76
C THR A 38 7.68 -8.71 15.66
N LEU A 39 7.05 -8.29 14.58
CA LEU A 39 5.62 -8.39 14.35
C LEU A 39 5.34 -9.09 13.02
N PRO A 40 4.28 -9.90 12.93
CA PRO A 40 3.86 -10.47 11.65
C PRO A 40 3.30 -9.39 10.73
N LEU A 41 3.26 -9.69 9.42
CA LEU A 41 2.49 -8.92 8.46
C LEU A 41 1.03 -8.85 8.91
N SER A 42 0.49 -7.67 9.08
CA SER A 42 -0.84 -7.48 9.67
C SER A 42 -1.50 -6.16 9.21
N ASN A 43 -2.80 -6.07 9.37
CA ASN A 43 -3.56 -4.84 9.14
C ASN A 43 -3.04 -3.68 9.99
N ARG A 44 -2.60 -3.95 11.21
CA ARG A 44 -1.96 -2.95 12.07
C ARG A 44 -0.70 -2.38 11.43
N LEU A 45 0.15 -3.25 10.87
CA LEU A 45 1.36 -2.82 10.17
C LEU A 45 1.02 -1.99 8.94
N LEU A 46 0.06 -2.45 8.10
CA LEU A 46 -0.35 -1.71 6.92
C LEU A 46 -0.93 -0.33 7.25
N ARG A 47 -1.75 -0.23 8.29
CA ARG A 47 -2.32 1.05 8.75
C ARG A 47 -1.22 2.02 9.20
N LYS A 48 -0.25 1.55 9.97
CA LYS A 48 0.89 2.36 10.41
C LYS A 48 1.78 2.78 9.23
N THR A 49 2.01 1.88 8.29
CA THR A 49 2.74 2.18 7.05
C THR A 49 2.01 3.24 6.23
N HIS A 50 0.68 3.15 6.13
CA HIS A 50 -0.15 4.13 5.45
C HIS A 50 -0.07 5.51 6.12
N GLU A 51 -0.11 5.58 7.45
CA GLU A 51 0.05 6.83 8.20
C GLU A 51 1.36 7.55 7.87
N ILE A 52 2.47 6.82 7.82
CA ILE A 52 3.78 7.37 7.44
C ILE A 52 3.76 7.85 5.98
N LEU A 53 3.20 7.03 5.08
CA LEU A 53 3.14 7.30 3.65
C LEU A 53 2.39 8.59 3.30
N MET A 54 1.34 8.92 4.08
CA MET A 54 0.44 10.05 3.81
C MET A 54 0.84 11.34 4.55
N ARG A 55 1.95 11.35 5.28
CA ARG A 55 2.36 12.48 6.12
C ARG A 55 2.77 13.69 5.29
N GLY A 56 2.07 14.83 5.45
CA GLY A 56 2.43 16.11 4.82
C GLY A 56 2.36 16.11 3.30
N VAL A 57 1.63 15.18 2.68
CA VAL A 57 1.45 15.08 1.23
C VAL A 57 -0.02 15.10 0.85
N ARG A 58 -0.31 15.13 -0.45
CA ARG A 58 -1.70 15.05 -0.94
C ARG A 58 -2.41 13.84 -0.31
N GLY A 59 -3.56 14.08 0.29
CA GLY A 59 -4.34 13.05 0.99
C GLY A 59 -4.07 12.97 2.50
N GLU A 60 -3.22 13.82 3.09
CA GLU A 60 -2.99 13.85 4.55
C GLU A 60 -4.28 14.05 5.37
N ASN A 61 -5.28 14.72 4.79
CA ASN A 61 -6.61 14.91 5.41
C ASN A 61 -7.60 13.76 5.14
N LYS A 62 -7.14 12.67 4.50
CA LYS A 62 -7.94 11.48 4.16
C LYS A 62 -7.78 10.35 5.19
N GLN A 63 -7.75 10.71 6.48
CA GLN A 63 -7.66 9.78 7.61
C GLN A 63 -6.47 8.80 7.50
N PRO A 64 -5.21 9.28 7.49
CA PRO A 64 -4.04 8.41 7.42
C PRO A 64 -4.06 7.33 8.51
N GLY A 65 -3.75 6.10 8.14
CA GLY A 65 -3.74 4.97 9.07
C GLY A 65 -5.11 4.39 9.42
N GLU A 66 -6.22 4.98 8.95
CA GLU A 66 -7.56 4.49 9.23
C GLU A 66 -8.24 3.89 8.01
N PHE A 67 -8.93 2.77 8.19
CA PHE A 67 -9.80 2.25 7.16
C PHE A 67 -10.97 3.20 6.92
N ARG A 68 -11.36 3.33 5.66
CA ARG A 68 -12.43 4.25 5.26
C ARG A 68 -13.76 3.90 5.90
N ILE A 69 -14.47 4.93 6.27
CA ILE A 69 -15.84 4.87 6.79
C ILE A 69 -16.86 5.45 5.78
N SER A 70 -16.38 5.91 4.63
CA SER A 70 -17.21 6.40 3.54
C SER A 70 -16.90 5.65 2.24
N GLN A 71 -17.86 5.70 1.30
CA GLN A 71 -17.68 5.07 0.01
C GLN A 71 -16.65 5.84 -0.82
N ASN A 72 -15.73 5.10 -1.43
CA ASN A 72 -14.82 5.56 -2.45
C ASN A 72 -15.10 4.85 -3.78
N TRP A 73 -14.42 5.26 -4.85
CA TRP A 73 -14.51 4.66 -6.17
C TRP A 73 -13.19 4.77 -6.91
N ILE A 74 -13.04 3.97 -7.95
CA ILE A 74 -11.84 3.96 -8.80
C ILE A 74 -12.25 4.38 -10.22
N GLY A 75 -11.51 5.34 -10.78
CA GLY A 75 -11.81 5.94 -12.07
C GLY A 75 -13.06 6.83 -12.06
N GLY A 76 -13.23 7.62 -13.11
CA GLY A 76 -14.32 8.57 -13.18
C GLY A 76 -14.21 9.76 -12.22
N SER A 77 -15.20 10.62 -12.24
CA SER A 77 -15.29 11.83 -11.42
C SER A 77 -16.25 11.68 -10.22
N SER A 78 -17.06 10.64 -10.23
CA SER A 78 -18.10 10.35 -9.23
C SER A 78 -18.44 8.87 -9.17
N LEU A 79 -19.27 8.47 -8.23
CA LEU A 79 -19.80 7.10 -8.15
C LEU A 79 -20.62 6.70 -9.39
N MET A 80 -21.18 7.68 -10.12
CA MET A 80 -22.04 7.40 -11.27
C MET A 80 -21.29 7.04 -12.54
N ASP A 81 -20.04 7.48 -12.66
CA ASP A 81 -19.14 7.23 -13.78
C ASP A 81 -17.90 6.42 -13.37
N ALA A 82 -17.93 5.84 -12.19
CA ALA A 82 -16.86 5.03 -11.65
C ALA A 82 -16.60 3.78 -12.52
N VAL A 83 -15.33 3.47 -12.73
CA VAL A 83 -14.91 2.21 -13.38
C VAL A 83 -15.11 1.03 -12.45
N PHE A 84 -14.86 1.23 -11.16
CA PHE A 84 -15.05 0.22 -10.14
C PHE A 84 -15.52 0.86 -8.82
N ILE A 85 -16.49 0.23 -8.18
CA ILE A 85 -16.99 0.61 -6.85
C ILE A 85 -16.58 -0.48 -5.86
N PRO A 86 -15.63 -0.18 -4.95
CA PRO A 86 -15.23 -1.10 -3.90
C PRO A 86 -16.37 -1.46 -2.95
N PRO A 87 -16.23 -2.52 -2.12
CA PRO A 87 -17.23 -2.93 -1.15
C PRO A 87 -17.71 -1.80 -0.25
N HIS A 88 -18.91 -1.94 0.31
CA HIS A 88 -19.44 -0.96 1.27
C HIS A 88 -18.48 -0.79 2.47
N PRO A 89 -18.27 0.44 2.97
CA PRO A 89 -17.30 0.71 4.03
C PRO A 89 -17.49 -0.12 5.30
N ASP A 90 -18.71 -0.44 5.69
CA ASP A 90 -19.00 -1.29 6.86
C ASP A 90 -18.39 -2.70 6.74
N GLY A 91 -18.22 -3.20 5.52
CA GLY A 91 -17.60 -4.50 5.26
C GLY A 91 -16.06 -4.49 5.30
N VAL A 92 -15.44 -3.31 5.18
CA VAL A 92 -13.98 -3.20 5.04
C VAL A 92 -13.21 -3.85 6.22
N PRO A 93 -13.57 -3.62 7.49
CA PRO A 93 -12.86 -4.25 8.59
C PRO A 93 -12.88 -5.78 8.57
N ALA A 94 -14.04 -6.36 8.22
CA ALA A 94 -14.19 -7.82 8.12
C ALA A 94 -13.38 -8.38 6.94
N LEU A 95 -13.47 -7.78 5.76
CA LEU A 95 -12.72 -8.19 4.58
C LEU A 95 -11.21 -8.10 4.79
N MET A 96 -10.73 -7.05 5.44
CA MET A 96 -9.30 -6.90 5.77
C MET A 96 -8.85 -7.90 6.85
N SER A 97 -9.73 -8.24 7.81
CA SER A 97 -9.46 -9.30 8.78
C SER A 97 -9.33 -10.67 8.09
N ASP A 98 -10.20 -10.97 7.13
CA ASP A 98 -10.14 -12.24 6.40
C ASP A 98 -8.93 -12.31 5.48
N LEU A 99 -8.53 -11.18 4.87
CA LEU A 99 -7.28 -11.09 4.11
C LEU A 99 -6.05 -11.35 4.99
N GLU A 100 -6.02 -10.79 6.21
CA GLU A 100 -4.94 -11.05 7.18
C GLU A 100 -4.88 -12.52 7.59
N LYS A 101 -6.02 -13.16 7.87
CA LYS A 101 -6.08 -14.61 8.15
C LYS A 101 -5.54 -15.42 6.98
N PHE A 102 -5.90 -15.05 5.74
CA PHE A 102 -5.40 -15.72 4.54
C PHE A 102 -3.88 -15.67 4.43
N TRP A 103 -3.22 -14.59 4.84
CA TRP A 103 -1.75 -14.51 4.84
C TRP A 103 -1.10 -15.55 5.74
N HIS A 104 -1.73 -15.89 6.87
CA HIS A 104 -1.19 -16.75 7.92
C HIS A 104 -1.80 -18.15 7.97
N ASP A 105 -2.76 -18.46 7.10
CA ASP A 105 -3.40 -19.76 7.07
C ASP A 105 -2.47 -20.81 6.45
N GLU A 106 -1.87 -21.63 7.32
CA GLU A 106 -0.97 -22.74 6.93
C GLU A 106 -1.72 -23.91 6.28
N SER A 107 -3.05 -23.99 6.44
CA SER A 107 -3.85 -25.05 5.80
C SER A 107 -4.00 -24.85 4.29
N ILE A 108 -3.78 -23.65 3.81
CA ILE A 108 -3.85 -23.30 2.39
C ILE A 108 -2.49 -23.59 1.73
N THR A 109 -2.41 -24.69 1.00
CA THR A 109 -1.18 -25.15 0.34
C THR A 109 -1.02 -24.60 -1.08
N VAL A 110 -0.93 -23.27 -1.22
CA VAL A 110 -0.63 -22.62 -2.51
C VAL A 110 0.77 -22.00 -2.50
N PRO A 111 1.47 -21.96 -3.65
CA PRO A 111 2.76 -21.28 -3.73
C PRO A 111 2.68 -19.82 -3.26
N HIS A 112 3.72 -19.33 -2.60
CA HIS A 112 3.75 -17.96 -2.07
C HIS A 112 3.45 -16.88 -3.12
N LEU A 113 3.93 -17.04 -4.35
CA LEU A 113 3.65 -16.06 -5.41
C LEU A 113 2.17 -16.02 -5.80
N ILE A 114 1.48 -17.18 -5.76
CA ILE A 114 0.03 -17.24 -5.99
C ILE A 114 -0.72 -16.61 -4.81
N ARG A 115 -0.34 -16.94 -3.57
CA ARG A 115 -0.93 -16.30 -2.37
C ARG A 115 -0.74 -14.78 -2.41
N LEU A 116 0.44 -14.32 -2.79
CA LEU A 116 0.74 -12.90 -2.93
C LEU A 116 -0.10 -12.22 -4.01
N ALA A 117 -0.23 -12.85 -5.19
CA ALA A 117 -1.05 -12.32 -6.28
C ALA A 117 -2.52 -12.17 -5.87
N ILE A 118 -3.07 -13.20 -5.20
CA ILE A 118 -4.44 -13.16 -4.64
C ILE A 118 -4.54 -12.04 -3.59
N SER A 119 -3.57 -11.94 -2.69
CA SER A 119 -3.56 -10.92 -1.62
C SER A 119 -3.54 -9.50 -2.18
N HIS A 120 -2.69 -9.25 -3.17
CA HIS A 120 -2.59 -7.96 -3.82
C HIS A 120 -3.90 -7.60 -4.56
N TYR A 121 -4.45 -8.55 -5.34
CA TYR A 121 -5.72 -8.37 -6.01
C TYR A 121 -6.87 -8.07 -5.04
N GLN A 122 -6.97 -8.84 -3.95
CA GLN A 122 -8.00 -8.63 -2.92
C GLN A 122 -7.83 -7.29 -2.20
N PHE A 123 -6.60 -6.90 -1.86
CA PHE A 123 -6.34 -5.60 -1.26
C PHE A 123 -6.79 -4.45 -2.17
N GLU A 124 -6.44 -4.50 -3.45
CA GLU A 124 -6.86 -3.48 -4.43
C GLU A 124 -8.38 -3.49 -4.64
N THR A 125 -9.03 -4.68 -4.60
CA THR A 125 -10.48 -4.82 -4.70
C THR A 125 -11.20 -4.24 -3.47
N ILE A 126 -10.71 -4.52 -2.26
CA ILE A 126 -11.29 -3.97 -1.01
C ILE A 126 -11.10 -2.46 -0.94
N HIS A 127 -9.96 -1.97 -1.40
CA HIS A 127 -9.61 -0.56 -1.44
C HIS A 127 -9.82 0.14 -0.09
N PRO A 128 -9.12 -0.32 0.97
CA PRO A 128 -9.55 -0.08 2.36
C PRO A 128 -9.33 1.35 2.85
N PHE A 129 -8.54 2.19 2.17
CA PHE A 129 -8.26 3.56 2.57
C PHE A 129 -8.99 4.57 1.68
N LEU A 130 -9.13 5.81 2.13
CA LEU A 130 -9.71 6.89 1.32
C LEU A 130 -8.77 7.37 0.20
N ASP A 131 -7.46 7.22 0.38
CA ASP A 131 -6.40 7.53 -0.58
C ASP A 131 -5.20 6.61 -0.29
N GLY A 132 -4.20 6.55 -1.20
CA GLY A 132 -2.96 5.82 -0.97
C GLY A 132 -3.03 4.30 -1.12
N ASN A 133 -4.18 3.72 -1.50
CA ASN A 133 -4.34 2.26 -1.64
C ASN A 133 -3.32 1.66 -2.61
N GLY A 134 -3.16 2.21 -3.82
CA GLY A 134 -2.20 1.69 -4.79
C GLY A 134 -0.75 1.76 -4.31
N ARG A 135 -0.38 2.74 -3.47
CA ARG A 135 0.95 2.81 -2.84
C ARG A 135 1.13 1.69 -1.81
N ILE A 136 0.13 1.47 -0.95
CA ILE A 136 0.15 0.38 0.04
C ILE A 136 0.06 -0.99 -0.63
N GLY A 137 -0.77 -1.16 -1.65
CA GLY A 137 -0.86 -2.40 -2.41
C GLY A 137 0.49 -2.81 -3.03
N ARG A 138 1.21 -1.84 -3.61
CA ARG A 138 2.58 -2.09 -4.10
C ARG A 138 3.57 -2.41 -2.97
N LEU A 139 3.42 -1.79 -1.79
CA LEU A 139 4.24 -2.09 -0.62
C LEU A 139 3.91 -3.46 0.00
N LEU A 140 2.67 -3.91 -0.08
CA LEU A 140 2.27 -5.23 0.40
C LEU A 140 3.12 -6.34 -0.23
N VAL A 141 3.52 -6.19 -1.49
CA VAL A 141 4.31 -7.20 -2.21
C VAL A 141 5.68 -7.44 -1.55
N PRO A 142 6.59 -6.46 -1.45
CA PRO A 142 7.88 -6.68 -0.79
C PRO A 142 7.73 -7.01 0.70
N LEU A 143 6.74 -6.45 1.41
CA LEU A 143 6.50 -6.77 2.82
C LEU A 143 6.10 -8.23 3.02
N TYR A 144 5.22 -8.78 2.16
CA TYR A 144 4.87 -10.19 2.18
C TYR A 144 6.08 -11.08 1.91
N LEU A 145 6.90 -10.75 0.92
CA LEU A 145 8.08 -11.54 0.57
C LEU A 145 9.13 -11.52 1.69
N VAL A 146 9.35 -10.37 2.33
CA VAL A 146 10.26 -10.25 3.47
C VAL A 146 9.74 -11.03 4.68
N SER A 147 8.44 -10.90 5.00
CA SER A 147 7.83 -11.58 6.15
C SER A 147 7.87 -13.11 6.05
N ASN A 148 7.92 -13.64 4.83
CA ASN A 148 8.02 -15.08 4.56
C ASN A 148 9.46 -15.55 4.25
N GLY A 149 10.48 -14.70 4.44
CA GLY A 149 11.88 -15.04 4.20
C GLY A 149 12.25 -15.25 2.73
N LEU A 150 11.38 -14.86 1.79
CA LEU A 150 11.58 -15.02 0.35
C LEU A 150 12.41 -13.89 -0.27
N LEU A 151 12.54 -12.78 0.46
CA LEU A 151 13.32 -11.62 0.07
C LEU A 151 14.11 -11.11 1.27
N ALA A 152 15.43 -11.03 1.14
CA ALA A 152 16.29 -10.57 2.24
C ALA A 152 16.21 -9.04 2.47
N LYS A 153 15.94 -8.28 1.41
CA LYS A 153 15.80 -6.81 1.43
C LYS A 153 14.72 -6.37 0.44
N PRO A 154 14.00 -5.27 0.70
CA PRO A 154 12.92 -4.78 -0.16
C PRO A 154 13.45 -4.12 -1.44
N SER A 155 14.24 -4.84 -2.21
CA SER A 155 14.89 -4.35 -3.44
C SER A 155 14.00 -4.42 -4.70
N LEU A 156 12.73 -4.84 -4.56
CA LEU A 156 11.79 -4.93 -5.68
C LEU A 156 11.09 -3.58 -5.91
N TYR A 157 11.51 -2.88 -6.95
CA TYR A 157 10.86 -1.65 -7.43
C TYR A 157 9.76 -2.01 -8.42
N LEU A 158 8.61 -2.45 -7.92
CA LEU A 158 7.47 -2.86 -8.74
C LEU A 158 6.75 -1.68 -9.41
N SER A 159 6.90 -0.48 -8.87
CA SER A 159 6.21 0.70 -9.40
C SER A 159 6.57 0.99 -10.86
N ASP A 160 7.85 0.88 -11.24
CA ASP A 160 8.29 1.07 -12.63
C ASP A 160 7.73 -0.02 -13.56
N PHE A 161 7.70 -1.27 -13.10
CA PHE A 161 7.13 -2.37 -13.87
C PHE A 161 5.62 -2.18 -14.09
N PHE A 162 4.87 -1.86 -13.05
CA PHE A 162 3.42 -1.65 -13.17
C PHE A 162 3.08 -0.42 -14.01
N GLU A 163 3.84 0.67 -13.91
CA GLU A 163 3.61 1.85 -14.73
C GLU A 163 3.83 1.55 -16.21
N ARG A 164 4.90 0.84 -16.56
CA ARG A 164 5.17 0.43 -17.97
C ARG A 164 4.13 -0.55 -18.52
N ASN A 165 3.48 -1.31 -17.65
CA ASN A 165 2.49 -2.33 -18.02
C ASN A 165 1.06 -1.96 -17.60
N ARG A 166 0.78 -0.67 -17.38
CA ARG A 166 -0.48 -0.16 -16.83
C ARG A 166 -1.73 -0.66 -17.56
N ALA A 167 -1.66 -0.83 -18.89
CA ALA A 167 -2.78 -1.31 -19.69
C ALA A 167 -3.13 -2.80 -19.44
N SER A 168 -2.17 -3.58 -18.92
CA SER A 168 -2.33 -5.01 -18.63
C SER A 168 -2.51 -5.28 -17.13
N TYR A 169 -2.28 -4.27 -16.31
CA TYR A 169 -2.39 -4.30 -14.85
C TYR A 169 -3.76 -3.78 -14.43
#